data_470e9806cb71e3553819194e178832f8
#
_entry.id   470e9806cb71e3553819194e178832f8
#
_cell.length_a   1.000
_cell.length_b   1.000
_cell.length_c   1.000
_cell.angle_alpha   90.00
_cell.angle_beta   90.00
_cell.angle_gamma   90.00
#
_symmetry.space_group_name_H-M   'P 1'
#
loop_
_entity.id
_entity.type
_entity.pdbx_description
1 polymer ?
#
loop_
_entity_poly.entity_id
_entity_poly.type
_entity_poly.pdbx_seq_one_letter_code
_entity_poly.pdbx_strand_id
1 'polypeptide(L)'
;PYVTTETGTGIVHLAPAYGAEDMELAEKYNIPFVRHVGPDGRFTREVTDFTGEKAKPKEDHQSGDVLVIKNLAHRGLLFAKEKIVHSYPHCHRCETPLYYFAIPAWFINIQSAKKRMLELGEDINWIPEHLKHGRFGKSMEAAPDWNISRNRFWASPLPIWKCDKCEETKWISSVEDLKSQSINNGNTFIFVRHGESEHNVLNIAAS
;
A
#
# COMPACT_ATOMS: atom_id res chain seq x y z
N PRO A 1 -16.43 -8.53 18.49
CA PRO A 1 -15.06 -8.36 19.00
C PRO A 1 -14.08 -8.96 18.00
N TYR A 2 -12.93 -8.29 17.81
CA TYR A 2 -11.89 -8.73 16.87
C TYR A 2 -11.12 -9.95 17.41
N VAL A 3 -10.96 -10.02 18.70
CA VAL A 3 -10.30 -11.14 19.41
C VAL A 3 -11.28 -11.79 20.35
N THR A 4 -11.26 -13.11 20.38
CA THR A 4 -12.10 -13.93 21.28
C THR A 4 -11.22 -14.81 22.16
N THR A 5 -11.79 -15.37 23.21
CA THR A 5 -11.12 -16.34 24.10
C THR A 5 -11.56 -17.77 23.84
N GLU A 6 -12.35 -18.00 22.80
CA GLU A 6 -12.85 -19.34 22.42
C GLU A 6 -11.73 -20.21 21.85
N THR A 7 -10.78 -19.55 21.15
CA THR A 7 -9.60 -20.20 20.59
C THR A 7 -8.37 -19.33 20.85
N GLY A 8 -7.21 -19.97 21.11
CA GLY A 8 -5.95 -19.26 21.36
C GLY A 8 -5.86 -18.61 22.75
N THR A 9 -5.09 -17.57 22.86
CA THR A 9 -4.75 -16.91 24.13
C THR A 9 -5.62 -15.70 24.47
N GLY A 10 -6.48 -15.25 23.55
CA GLY A 10 -7.18 -13.97 23.68
C GLY A 10 -6.30 -12.74 23.48
N ILE A 11 -5.05 -12.93 23.04
CA ILE A 11 -4.10 -11.85 22.72
C ILE A 11 -3.70 -11.97 21.25
N VAL A 12 -3.73 -10.85 20.53
CA VAL A 12 -3.33 -10.78 19.13
C VAL A 12 -2.17 -9.81 18.95
N HIS A 13 -1.20 -10.19 18.13
CA HIS A 13 -0.15 -9.30 17.66
C HIS A 13 -0.69 -8.44 16.51
N LEU A 14 -0.46 -7.13 16.55
CA LEU A 14 -0.83 -6.18 15.51
C LEU A 14 0.42 -5.55 14.90
N ALA A 15 0.44 -5.48 13.57
CA ALA A 15 1.51 -4.85 12.80
C ALA A 15 0.93 -3.88 11.75
N PRO A 16 0.51 -2.66 12.14
CA PRO A 16 -0.23 -1.73 11.28
C PRO A 16 0.44 -1.42 9.95
N ALA A 17 1.76 -1.40 9.90
CA ALA A 17 2.51 -1.13 8.68
C ALA A 17 2.51 -2.31 7.68
N TYR A 18 2.04 -3.51 8.08
CA TYR A 18 2.20 -4.75 7.32
C TYR A 18 0.91 -5.56 7.17
N GLY A 19 -0.21 -5.12 7.74
CA GLY A 19 -1.51 -5.75 7.63
C GLY A 19 -2.62 -4.72 7.41
N ALA A 20 -3.53 -4.96 6.45
CA ALA A 20 -4.64 -4.03 6.18
C ALA A 20 -5.61 -3.95 7.36
N GLU A 21 -6.00 -5.10 7.92
CA GLU A 21 -6.89 -5.18 9.08
C GLU A 21 -6.23 -4.56 10.33
N ASP A 22 -4.92 -4.77 10.51
CA ASP A 22 -4.15 -4.17 11.59
C ASP A 22 -4.08 -2.65 11.46
N MET A 23 -4.00 -2.14 10.22
CA MET A 23 -4.02 -0.71 9.93
C MET A 23 -5.37 -0.10 10.27
N GLU A 24 -6.50 -0.73 9.88
CA GLU A 24 -7.84 -0.27 10.24
C GLU A 24 -8.04 -0.18 11.77
N LEU A 25 -7.54 -1.19 12.49
CA LEU A 25 -7.59 -1.19 13.96
C LEU A 25 -6.69 -0.09 14.55
N ALA A 26 -5.52 0.11 13.97
CA ALA A 26 -4.61 1.15 14.41
C ALA A 26 -5.22 2.55 14.26
N GLU A 27 -5.86 2.83 13.13
CA GLU A 27 -6.59 4.08 12.91
C GLU A 27 -7.74 4.24 13.90
N LYS A 28 -8.55 3.18 14.09
CA LYS A 28 -9.70 3.21 15.00
C LYS A 28 -9.32 3.45 16.46
N TYR A 29 -8.21 2.88 16.91
CA TYR A 29 -7.76 2.92 18.30
C TYR A 29 -6.57 3.85 18.54
N ASN A 30 -6.16 4.60 17.52
CA ASN A 30 -5.03 5.53 17.57
C ASN A 30 -3.72 4.85 18.01
N ILE A 31 -3.46 3.64 17.48
CA ILE A 31 -2.23 2.89 17.74
C ILE A 31 -1.11 3.46 16.86
N PRO A 32 0.11 3.65 17.40
CA PRO A 32 1.23 4.19 16.63
C PRO A 32 1.56 3.36 15.38
N PHE A 33 1.75 4.05 14.27
CA PHE A 33 2.21 3.46 13.02
C PHE A 33 3.74 3.48 12.94
N VAL A 34 4.37 2.31 13.02
CA VAL A 34 5.84 2.18 13.01
C VAL A 34 6.28 1.26 11.87
N ARG A 35 7.20 1.75 11.05
CA ARG A 35 7.83 0.96 9.98
C ARG A 35 9.15 0.38 10.45
N HIS A 36 9.18 -0.92 10.67
CA HIS A 36 10.40 -1.64 11.06
C HIS A 36 11.26 -2.07 9.86
N VAL A 37 10.67 -2.14 8.66
CA VAL A 37 11.36 -2.47 7.42
C VAL A 37 11.09 -1.36 6.40
N GLY A 38 12.12 -0.92 5.72
CA GLY A 38 12.05 0.10 4.69
C GLY A 38 11.63 -0.44 3.32
N PRO A 39 11.41 0.45 2.34
CA PRO A 39 11.07 0.05 0.97
C PRO A 39 12.17 -0.75 0.25
N ASP A 40 13.40 -0.68 0.75
CA ASP A 40 14.57 -1.43 0.30
C ASP A 40 14.67 -2.83 0.93
N GLY A 41 13.71 -3.21 1.78
CA GLY A 41 13.67 -4.48 2.49
C GLY A 41 14.64 -4.60 3.66
N ARG A 42 15.18 -3.48 4.13
CA ARG A 42 16.10 -3.46 5.27
C ARG A 42 15.40 -2.99 6.54
N PHE A 43 15.86 -3.51 7.67
CA PHE A 43 15.42 -3.00 8.96
C PHE A 43 15.80 -1.52 9.11
N THR A 44 14.83 -0.71 9.54
CA THR A 44 15.01 0.71 9.79
C THR A 44 15.74 0.96 11.11
N ARG A 45 16.11 2.21 11.37
CA ARG A 45 16.71 2.62 12.64
C ARG A 45 15.83 2.39 13.87
N GLU A 46 14.52 2.19 13.65
CA GLU A 46 13.59 1.83 14.73
C GLU A 46 13.88 0.44 15.31
N VAL A 47 14.59 -0.39 14.54
CA VAL A 47 15.05 -1.71 14.96
C VAL A 47 16.55 -1.65 15.20
N THR A 48 16.93 -1.12 16.35
CA THR A 48 18.32 -0.77 16.69
C THR A 48 19.29 -1.96 16.58
N ASP A 49 18.86 -3.17 16.96
CA ASP A 49 19.70 -4.37 16.96
C ASP A 49 20.03 -4.90 15.55
N PHE A 50 19.24 -4.51 14.54
CA PHE A 50 19.33 -5.04 13.17
C PHE A 50 19.33 -3.97 12.09
N THR A 51 19.50 -2.71 12.45
CA THR A 51 19.49 -1.58 11.52
C THR A 51 20.34 -1.84 10.30
N GLY A 52 19.73 -1.75 9.11
CA GLY A 52 20.41 -1.93 7.83
C GLY A 52 20.53 -3.39 7.35
N GLU A 53 20.23 -4.38 8.20
CA GLU A 53 20.17 -5.78 7.78
C GLU A 53 18.93 -6.03 6.92
N LYS A 54 19.02 -6.97 5.96
CA LYS A 54 17.87 -7.37 5.14
C LYS A 54 16.91 -8.25 5.93
N ALA A 55 15.63 -7.87 5.95
CA ALA A 55 14.59 -8.67 6.63
C ALA A 55 14.33 -10.00 5.92
N LYS A 56 14.30 -10.02 4.57
CA LYS A 56 14.10 -11.21 3.74
C LYS A 56 14.99 -11.16 2.50
N PRO A 57 16.28 -11.54 2.60
CA PRO A 57 17.19 -11.62 1.46
C PRO A 57 16.69 -12.63 0.42
N LYS A 58 16.95 -12.36 -0.86
CA LYS A 58 16.55 -13.27 -1.95
C LYS A 58 17.29 -14.61 -1.88
N GLU A 59 18.56 -14.57 -1.53
CA GLU A 59 19.47 -15.72 -1.49
C GLU A 59 19.16 -16.67 -0.33
N ASP A 60 18.73 -16.11 0.79
CA ASP A 60 18.33 -16.84 2.00
C ASP A 60 17.26 -16.05 2.75
N HIS A 61 16.01 -16.23 2.35
CA HIS A 61 14.88 -15.53 2.93
C HIS A 61 14.60 -15.83 4.41
N GLN A 62 15.23 -16.86 4.97
CA GLN A 62 15.12 -17.20 6.39
C GLN A 62 16.20 -16.55 7.26
N SER A 63 17.25 -15.98 6.67
CA SER A 63 18.38 -15.43 7.44
C SER A 63 17.96 -14.29 8.36
N GLY A 64 17.03 -13.43 7.94
CA GLY A 64 16.47 -12.38 8.79
C GLY A 64 15.70 -12.95 9.99
N ASP A 65 14.90 -13.99 9.78
CA ASP A 65 14.16 -14.66 10.85
C ASP A 65 15.14 -15.32 11.84
N VAL A 66 16.19 -15.97 11.33
CA VAL A 66 17.25 -16.58 12.17
C VAL A 66 17.99 -15.53 12.99
N LEU A 67 18.25 -14.36 12.42
CA LEU A 67 18.90 -13.25 13.13
C LEU A 67 18.05 -12.80 14.33
N VAL A 68 16.76 -12.59 14.13
CA VAL A 68 15.82 -12.21 15.20
C VAL A 68 15.72 -13.30 16.27
N ILE A 69 15.57 -14.57 15.86
CA ILE A 69 15.48 -15.70 16.79
C ILE A 69 16.74 -15.81 17.67
N LYS A 70 17.93 -15.65 17.08
CA LYS A 70 19.19 -15.67 17.84
C LYS A 70 19.26 -14.54 18.87
N ASN A 71 18.83 -13.33 18.49
CA ASN A 71 18.80 -12.21 19.42
C ASN A 71 17.83 -12.45 20.57
N LEU A 72 16.62 -12.93 20.29
CA LEU A 72 15.64 -13.27 21.32
C LEU A 72 16.17 -14.37 22.28
N ALA A 73 16.82 -15.40 21.72
CA ALA A 73 17.42 -16.46 22.53
C ALA A 73 18.54 -15.93 23.43
N HIS A 74 19.42 -15.08 22.90
CA HIS A 74 20.48 -14.45 23.67
C HIS A 74 19.97 -13.59 24.83
N ARG A 75 18.83 -12.92 24.61
CA ARG A 75 18.16 -12.10 25.62
C ARG A 75 17.29 -12.90 26.59
N GLY A 76 17.17 -14.21 26.44
CA GLY A 76 16.32 -15.08 27.27
C GLY A 76 14.80 -14.84 27.00
N LEU A 77 14.44 -14.28 25.85
CA LEU A 77 13.06 -13.95 25.49
C LEU A 77 12.44 -14.96 24.52
N LEU A 78 13.17 -15.95 24.07
CA LEU A 78 12.66 -16.99 23.18
C LEU A 78 11.92 -18.06 24.00
N PHE A 79 10.59 -18.12 23.87
CA PHE A 79 9.77 -19.12 24.53
C PHE A 79 9.83 -20.48 23.82
N ALA A 80 9.58 -20.49 22.51
CA ALA A 80 9.60 -21.69 21.69
C ALA A 80 9.94 -21.35 20.23
N LYS A 81 10.41 -22.35 19.49
CA LYS A 81 10.64 -22.27 18.06
C LYS A 81 10.05 -23.51 17.38
N GLU A 82 9.13 -23.29 16.46
CA GLU A 82 8.54 -24.35 15.65
C GLU A 82 8.72 -24.05 14.17
N LYS A 83 8.83 -25.10 13.36
CA LYS A 83 8.90 -24.98 11.91
C LYS A 83 7.54 -25.30 11.33
N ILE A 84 6.98 -24.35 10.59
CA ILE A 84 5.76 -24.55 9.83
C ILE A 84 6.08 -24.47 8.33
N VAL A 85 5.31 -25.19 7.53
CA VAL A 85 5.37 -25.12 6.06
C VAL A 85 4.07 -24.51 5.58
N HIS A 86 4.17 -23.41 4.85
CA HIS A 86 3.03 -22.70 4.29
C HIS A 86 3.39 -22.09 2.93
N SER A 87 2.37 -21.75 2.14
CA SER A 87 2.57 -20.99 0.92
C SER A 87 3.02 -19.56 1.24
N TYR A 88 4.01 -19.07 0.50
CA TYR A 88 4.51 -17.72 0.64
C TYR A 88 4.55 -17.00 -0.72
N PRO A 89 4.08 -15.74 -0.81
CA PRO A 89 4.08 -15.02 -2.08
C PRO A 89 5.48 -14.59 -2.50
N HIS A 90 5.78 -14.82 -3.79
CA HIS A 90 7.02 -14.38 -4.41
C HIS A 90 6.74 -13.51 -5.63
N CYS A 91 7.66 -12.62 -5.95
CA CYS A 91 7.57 -11.82 -7.16
C CYS A 91 7.67 -12.71 -8.40
N HIS A 92 6.67 -12.63 -9.29
CA HIS A 92 6.63 -13.43 -10.50
C HIS A 92 7.76 -13.15 -11.52
N ARG A 93 8.52 -12.06 -11.33
CA ARG A 93 9.62 -11.68 -12.24
C ARG A 93 11.00 -12.04 -11.70
N CYS A 94 11.24 -11.87 -10.41
CA CYS A 94 12.55 -12.04 -9.83
C CYS A 94 12.59 -13.04 -8.67
N GLU A 95 11.44 -13.65 -8.36
CA GLU A 95 11.29 -14.67 -7.30
C GLU A 95 11.65 -14.17 -5.88
N THR A 96 11.82 -12.86 -5.70
CA THR A 96 12.05 -12.28 -4.39
C THR A 96 10.83 -12.48 -3.49
N PRO A 97 10.99 -12.92 -2.24
CA PRO A 97 9.91 -13.00 -1.27
C PRO A 97 9.22 -11.64 -1.10
N LEU A 98 7.91 -11.63 -1.09
CA LEU A 98 7.12 -10.42 -0.90
C LEU A 98 6.67 -10.30 0.55
N TYR A 99 6.41 -9.08 0.99
CA TYR A 99 5.73 -8.78 2.24
C TYR A 99 4.79 -7.59 2.03
N TYR A 100 3.76 -7.51 2.86
CA TYR A 100 2.89 -6.35 2.84
C TYR A 100 3.65 -5.12 3.27
N PHE A 101 3.36 -4.01 2.63
CA PHE A 101 4.00 -2.74 2.94
C PHE A 101 3.02 -1.59 2.65
N ALA A 102 2.74 -0.79 3.67
CA ALA A 102 1.87 0.37 3.52
C ALA A 102 2.58 1.47 2.72
N ILE A 103 2.02 1.84 1.59
CA ILE A 103 2.51 2.88 0.70
C ILE A 103 1.44 3.94 0.48
N PRO A 104 1.82 5.22 0.34
CA PRO A 104 0.88 6.26 -0.08
C PRO A 104 0.27 5.92 -1.43
N ALA A 105 -1.03 6.08 -1.56
CA ALA A 105 -1.76 5.81 -2.79
C ALA A 105 -2.94 6.78 -2.92
N TRP A 106 -3.39 6.98 -4.17
CA TRP A 106 -4.58 7.76 -4.46
C TRP A 106 -5.77 6.84 -4.68
N PHE A 107 -6.86 7.14 -3.99
CA PHE A 107 -8.09 6.36 -4.06
C PHE A 107 -9.26 7.23 -4.50
N ILE A 108 -10.14 6.65 -5.31
CA ILE A 108 -11.49 7.19 -5.51
C ILE A 108 -12.35 6.62 -4.38
N ASN A 109 -12.98 7.50 -3.62
CA ASN A 109 -13.89 7.12 -2.55
C ASN A 109 -15.20 6.56 -3.14
N ILE A 110 -15.23 5.25 -3.37
CA ILE A 110 -16.41 4.55 -3.88
C ILE A 110 -17.50 4.47 -2.79
N GLN A 111 -17.11 4.40 -1.52
CA GLN A 111 -18.08 4.27 -0.41
C GLN A 111 -19.06 5.45 -0.40
N SER A 112 -18.59 6.65 -0.67
CA SER A 112 -19.45 7.85 -0.72
C SER A 112 -20.49 7.83 -1.83
N ALA A 113 -20.20 7.16 -2.94
CA ALA A 113 -21.09 7.09 -4.13
C ALA A 113 -21.90 5.77 -4.17
N LYS A 114 -21.50 4.75 -3.41
CA LYS A 114 -22.02 3.36 -3.50
C LYS A 114 -23.53 3.28 -3.44
N LYS A 115 -24.16 3.95 -2.48
CA LYS A 115 -25.62 3.95 -2.35
C LYS A 115 -26.30 4.47 -3.64
N ARG A 116 -25.81 5.59 -4.16
CA ARG A 116 -26.36 6.18 -5.38
C ARG A 116 -26.12 5.32 -6.62
N MET A 117 -24.97 4.64 -6.69
CA MET A 117 -24.64 3.71 -7.79
C MET A 117 -25.58 2.49 -7.79
N LEU A 118 -25.88 1.95 -6.63
CA LEU A 118 -26.84 0.83 -6.49
C LEU A 118 -28.26 1.28 -6.88
N GLU A 119 -28.72 2.43 -6.40
CA GLU A 119 -30.02 3.01 -6.79
C GLU A 119 -30.15 3.18 -8.30
N LEU A 120 -29.15 3.78 -8.96
CA LEU A 120 -29.14 3.93 -10.39
C LEU A 120 -29.08 2.59 -11.15
N GLY A 121 -28.46 1.58 -10.56
CA GLY A 121 -28.43 0.21 -11.09
C GLY A 121 -29.81 -0.41 -11.21
N GLU A 122 -30.77 -0.01 -10.35
CA GLU A 122 -32.15 -0.48 -10.40
C GLU A 122 -32.91 0.00 -11.63
N ASP A 123 -32.56 1.19 -12.15
CA ASP A 123 -33.22 1.80 -13.32
C ASP A 123 -32.70 1.25 -14.65
N ILE A 124 -31.62 0.45 -14.64
CA ILE A 124 -31.03 -0.12 -15.85
C ILE A 124 -31.82 -1.37 -16.27
N ASN A 125 -32.10 -1.48 -17.56
CA ASN A 125 -32.66 -2.70 -18.13
C ASN A 125 -31.55 -3.74 -18.36
N TRP A 126 -31.44 -4.70 -17.46
CA TRP A 126 -30.42 -5.74 -17.48
C TRP A 126 -30.81 -6.92 -18.37
N ILE A 127 -29.92 -7.28 -19.30
CA ILE A 127 -30.08 -8.46 -20.13
C ILE A 127 -28.79 -9.31 -20.02
N PRO A 128 -28.86 -10.48 -19.41
CA PRO A 128 -29.98 -11.08 -18.68
C PRO A 128 -30.24 -10.42 -17.32
N GLU A 129 -31.50 -10.42 -16.87
CA GLU A 129 -31.96 -9.72 -15.67
C GLU A 129 -31.23 -10.16 -14.38
N HIS A 130 -30.84 -11.43 -14.26
CA HIS A 130 -30.15 -11.94 -13.08
C HIS A 130 -28.81 -11.26 -12.77
N LEU A 131 -28.21 -10.55 -13.72
CA LEU A 131 -26.98 -9.80 -13.47
C LEU A 131 -27.19 -8.62 -12.52
N LYS A 132 -28.38 -8.05 -12.50
CA LYS A 132 -28.74 -6.89 -11.67
C LYS A 132 -28.40 -7.10 -10.21
N HIS A 133 -29.01 -8.09 -9.59
CA HIS A 133 -28.80 -8.45 -8.17
C HIS A 133 -27.77 -9.58 -8.00
N GLY A 134 -27.31 -10.18 -9.10
CA GLY A 134 -26.30 -11.21 -9.12
C GLY A 134 -24.89 -10.63 -9.16
N ARG A 135 -24.19 -10.89 -10.26
CA ARG A 135 -22.75 -10.54 -10.37
C ARG A 135 -22.49 -9.03 -10.23
N PHE A 136 -23.30 -8.20 -10.89
CA PHE A 136 -23.10 -6.75 -10.83
C PHE A 136 -23.43 -6.20 -9.44
N GLY A 137 -24.64 -6.45 -8.93
CA GLY A 137 -25.09 -5.94 -7.64
C GLY A 137 -24.15 -6.35 -6.53
N LYS A 138 -23.84 -7.64 -6.41
CA LYS A 138 -22.91 -8.15 -5.40
C LYS A 138 -21.49 -7.58 -5.53
N SER A 139 -21.00 -7.39 -6.76
CA SER A 139 -19.69 -6.76 -6.98
C SER A 139 -19.69 -5.30 -6.55
N MET A 140 -20.78 -4.58 -6.78
CA MET A 140 -20.92 -3.18 -6.38
C MET A 140 -21.06 -3.04 -4.87
N GLU A 141 -21.86 -3.91 -4.22
CA GLU A 141 -22.00 -3.95 -2.76
C GLU A 141 -20.64 -4.17 -2.07
N ALA A 142 -19.86 -5.12 -2.60
CA ALA A 142 -18.56 -5.49 -2.06
C ALA A 142 -17.42 -4.56 -2.51
N ALA A 143 -17.66 -3.63 -3.44
CA ALA A 143 -16.60 -2.79 -4.03
C ALA A 143 -15.87 -1.98 -2.95
N PRO A 144 -14.55 -2.11 -2.82
CA PRO A 144 -13.74 -1.23 -1.97
C PRO A 144 -13.53 0.12 -2.66
N ASP A 145 -12.90 1.06 -1.97
CA ASP A 145 -12.38 2.26 -2.60
C ASP A 145 -11.38 1.89 -3.69
N TRP A 146 -11.42 2.62 -4.80
CA TRP A 146 -10.65 2.28 -5.98
C TRP A 146 -9.27 2.93 -5.98
N ASN A 147 -8.23 2.11 -5.79
CA ASN A 147 -6.84 2.56 -5.94
C ASN A 147 -6.53 2.84 -7.40
N ILE A 148 -6.32 4.13 -7.74
CA ILE A 148 -6.01 4.61 -9.09
C ILE A 148 -4.52 4.84 -9.33
N SER A 149 -3.70 4.85 -8.28
CA SER A 149 -2.25 5.00 -8.39
C SER A 149 -1.55 3.65 -8.53
N ARG A 150 -0.39 3.66 -9.19
CA ARG A 150 0.48 2.48 -9.33
C ARG A 150 1.93 2.94 -9.19
N ASN A 151 2.74 2.15 -8.49
CA ASN A 151 4.18 2.40 -8.36
C ASN A 151 4.97 1.91 -9.56
N ARG A 152 4.32 1.20 -10.48
CA ARG A 152 4.95 0.70 -11.68
C ARG A 152 4.90 1.70 -12.82
N PHE A 153 6.04 1.85 -13.49
CA PHE A 153 6.22 2.72 -14.61
C PHE A 153 5.53 2.22 -15.87
N TRP A 154 4.26 2.48 -16.08
CA TRP A 154 3.57 2.13 -17.35
C TRP A 154 2.23 2.84 -17.51
N ALA A 155 2.08 4.07 -17.16
CA ALA A 155 0.84 4.76 -17.41
C ALA A 155 1.07 6.26 -17.43
N SER A 156 0.09 7.01 -17.90
CA SER A 156 0.10 8.46 -17.76
C SER A 156 0.16 8.85 -16.28
N PRO A 157 0.92 9.87 -15.90
CA PRO A 157 0.89 10.38 -14.54
C PRO A 157 -0.50 10.88 -14.18
N LEU A 158 -0.87 10.75 -12.91
CA LEU A 158 -2.09 11.40 -12.41
C LEU A 158 -1.83 12.91 -12.40
N PRO A 159 -2.75 13.73 -12.97
CA PRO A 159 -2.57 15.18 -13.04
C PRO A 159 -2.91 15.84 -11.71
N ILE A 160 -2.21 15.43 -10.65
CA ILE A 160 -2.41 15.89 -9.28
C ILE A 160 -1.15 16.61 -8.83
N TRP A 161 -1.33 17.84 -8.37
CA TRP A 161 -0.28 18.64 -7.78
C TRP A 161 -0.50 18.71 -6.27
N LYS A 162 0.52 18.40 -5.51
CA LYS A 162 0.51 18.51 -4.06
C LYS A 162 1.58 19.51 -3.62
N CYS A 163 1.20 20.46 -2.76
CA CYS A 163 2.14 21.40 -2.19
C CYS A 163 2.96 20.72 -1.08
N ASP A 164 4.29 20.82 -1.14
CA ASP A 164 5.18 20.25 -0.12
C ASP A 164 5.12 20.96 1.24
N LYS A 165 4.57 22.19 1.28
CA LYS A 165 4.54 22.99 2.49
C LYS A 165 3.21 22.95 3.22
N CYS A 166 2.09 23.01 2.51
CA CYS A 166 0.74 23.09 3.09
C CYS A 166 -0.15 21.89 2.76
N GLU A 167 0.38 20.88 2.06
CA GLU A 167 -0.32 19.68 1.63
C GLU A 167 -1.55 19.94 0.74
N GLU A 168 -1.80 21.18 0.34
CA GLU A 168 -2.86 21.51 -0.59
C GLU A 168 -2.72 20.70 -1.88
N THR A 169 -3.84 20.17 -2.36
CA THR A 169 -3.88 19.32 -3.53
C THR A 169 -4.71 19.96 -4.61
N LYS A 170 -4.20 19.96 -5.84
CA LYS A 170 -4.88 20.50 -7.01
C LYS A 170 -4.94 19.49 -8.12
N TRP A 171 -6.14 19.27 -8.64
CA TRP A 171 -6.39 18.42 -9.81
C TRP A 171 -6.38 19.30 -11.06
N ILE A 172 -5.67 18.86 -12.08
CA ILE A 172 -5.63 19.51 -13.38
C ILE A 172 -6.45 18.69 -14.35
N SER A 173 -7.53 19.26 -14.84
CA SER A 173 -8.50 18.55 -15.68
C SER A 173 -8.28 18.72 -17.19
N SER A 174 -7.58 19.77 -17.61
CA SER A 174 -7.31 20.07 -19.01
C SER A 174 -6.02 20.87 -19.20
N VAL A 175 -5.58 20.98 -20.45
CA VAL A 175 -4.43 21.82 -20.81
C VAL A 175 -4.71 23.31 -20.53
N GLU A 176 -5.95 23.74 -20.74
CA GLU A 176 -6.40 25.10 -20.44
C GLU A 176 -6.35 25.38 -18.94
N ASP A 177 -6.78 24.41 -18.13
CA ASP A 177 -6.69 24.49 -16.69
C ASP A 177 -5.20 24.59 -16.26
N LEU A 178 -4.33 23.75 -16.81
CA LEU A 178 -2.90 23.83 -16.56
C LEU A 178 -2.31 25.20 -16.91
N LYS A 179 -2.65 25.75 -18.08
CA LYS A 179 -2.21 27.07 -18.52
C LYS A 179 -2.70 28.18 -17.60
N SER A 180 -3.93 28.09 -17.10
CA SER A 180 -4.51 29.08 -16.18
C SER A 180 -3.80 29.11 -14.82
N GLN A 181 -3.20 27.99 -14.43
CA GLN A 181 -2.46 27.83 -13.17
C GLN A 181 -0.96 28.11 -13.32
N SER A 182 -0.45 28.14 -14.55
CA SER A 182 0.95 28.43 -14.79
C SER A 182 1.23 29.91 -14.56
N ILE A 183 2.21 30.22 -13.71
CA ILE A 183 2.75 31.55 -13.62
C ILE A 183 3.63 31.73 -14.87
N ASN A 184 3.36 32.76 -15.66
CA ASN A 184 3.99 33.02 -16.95
C ASN A 184 5.45 33.53 -16.82
N ASN A 185 6.27 32.82 -16.03
CA ASN A 185 7.64 33.23 -15.65
C ASN A 185 8.72 32.42 -16.36
N GLY A 186 8.44 31.78 -17.49
CA GLY A 186 9.43 30.96 -18.21
C GLY A 186 9.88 29.72 -17.43
N ASN A 187 9.10 29.25 -16.49
CA ASN A 187 9.45 28.08 -15.69
C ASN A 187 9.37 26.80 -16.53
N THR A 188 10.41 25.98 -16.42
CA THR A 188 10.41 24.63 -16.96
C THR A 188 9.55 23.74 -16.04
N PHE A 189 8.50 23.14 -16.60
CA PHE A 189 7.68 22.17 -15.88
C PHE A 189 8.37 20.82 -15.90
N ILE A 190 8.75 20.31 -14.75
CA ILE A 190 9.27 18.95 -14.60
C ILE A 190 8.10 18.07 -14.15
N PHE A 191 7.66 17.16 -15.03
CA PHE A 191 6.67 16.17 -14.68
C PHE A 191 7.39 15.00 -14.00
N VAL A 192 7.27 14.91 -12.67
CA VAL A 192 7.79 13.78 -11.90
C VAL A 192 6.66 12.78 -11.71
N ARG A 193 6.90 11.58 -12.19
CA ARG A 193 5.98 10.46 -12.03
C ARG A 193 6.31 9.69 -10.75
N HIS A 194 5.31 9.34 -9.96
CA HIS A 194 5.47 8.39 -8.87
C HIS A 194 5.94 7.01 -9.38
N GLY A 195 7.04 6.52 -8.83
CA GLY A 195 7.63 5.23 -9.16
C GLY A 195 8.97 5.36 -9.87
N GLU A 196 9.93 6.03 -9.25
CA GLU A 196 11.31 6.06 -9.72
C GLU A 196 11.98 4.69 -9.54
N SER A 197 12.47 4.13 -10.64
CA SER A 197 13.65 3.29 -10.61
C SER A 197 14.86 4.21 -10.82
N GLU A 198 15.97 3.95 -10.16
CA GLU A 198 17.22 4.75 -10.20
C GLU A 198 17.73 5.07 -11.62
N HIS A 199 17.27 4.34 -12.63
CA HIS A 199 17.67 4.52 -14.02
C HIS A 199 16.97 5.67 -14.78
N ASN A 200 15.93 6.29 -14.22
CA ASN A 200 15.14 7.29 -14.93
C ASN A 200 15.47 8.75 -14.58
N VAL A 201 16.32 9.00 -13.59
CA VAL A 201 16.67 10.36 -13.15
C VAL A 201 17.64 11.05 -14.11
N LEU A 202 18.34 10.32 -14.96
CA LEU A 202 19.45 10.83 -15.75
C LEU A 202 19.11 11.27 -17.18
N ASN A 203 17.90 11.06 -17.70
CA ASN A 203 17.58 11.28 -19.12
C ASN A 203 16.56 12.38 -19.43
N ILE A 204 16.14 13.20 -18.50
CA ILE A 204 15.15 14.28 -18.74
C ILE A 204 15.79 15.68 -18.80
N ALA A 205 17.10 15.79 -18.76
CA ALA A 205 17.82 17.07 -18.80
C ALA A 205 18.52 17.31 -20.15
N ALA A 206 17.89 17.01 -21.26
CA ALA A 206 18.46 17.42 -22.57
C ALA A 206 17.36 17.54 -23.62
N SER A 207 16.81 18.73 -23.77
CA SER A 207 16.53 19.51 -25.00
C SER A 207 15.53 20.60 -24.76
#